data_a54bc3c081132c44608587444b7b1665
#
_entry.id   a54bc3c081132c44608587444b7b1665
#
_cell.length_a   1.000
_cell.length_b   1.000
_cell.length_c   1.000
_cell.angle_alpha   90.00
_cell.angle_beta   90.00
_cell.angle_gamma   90.00
#
_symmetry.space_group_name_H-M   'P 1'
#
loop_
_entity.id
_entity.type
_entity.pdbx_description
1 polymer ?
#
loop_
_entity_poly.entity_id
_entity_poly.type
_entity_poly.pdbx_seq_one_letter_code
_entity_poly.pdbx_strand_id
1 'polypeptide(L)'
;AGPLAAAHLLQHLLGQPHLASGYHLSVYPTINPTGLAAGTRGDRDGIDLNREFWRGSAQPEVILLEQELRRERFQGIIALHADDTCEGLYGYAHGRLLNEELLRPALRASGQHLPMDRRPLIDGFAADAGVIHFCFPGVLAAPPDQQPAPFDIILETPAHAPEALQAAAMVDGVLAILSE
;
A
#
# COMPACT_ATOMS: atom_id res chain seq x y z
N ALA A 1 -7.07 2.34 -9.12
CA ALA A 1 -5.79 1.76 -9.55
C ALA A 1 -5.44 0.48 -8.77
N GLY A 2 -5.64 0.42 -7.44
CA GLY A 2 -5.28 -0.74 -6.62
C GLY A 2 -5.81 -2.10 -7.13
N PRO A 3 -7.12 -2.26 -7.39
CA PRO A 3 -7.65 -3.52 -7.93
C PRO A 3 -7.04 -3.92 -9.28
N LEU A 4 -6.75 -2.96 -10.16
CA LEU A 4 -6.09 -3.20 -11.44
C LEU A 4 -4.63 -3.64 -11.23
N ALA A 5 -3.92 -2.99 -10.31
CA ALA A 5 -2.56 -3.38 -9.94
C ALA A 5 -2.52 -4.81 -9.38
N ALA A 6 -3.46 -5.16 -8.48
CA ALA A 6 -3.57 -6.51 -7.93
C ALA A 6 -3.77 -7.57 -9.03
N ALA A 7 -4.66 -7.29 -10.00
CA ALA A 7 -4.89 -8.19 -11.13
C ALA A 7 -3.65 -8.36 -12.01
N HIS A 8 -2.96 -7.26 -12.34
CA HIS A 8 -1.73 -7.29 -13.14
C HIS A 8 -0.59 -8.00 -12.40
N LEU A 9 -0.42 -7.73 -11.10
CA LEU A 9 0.56 -8.42 -10.27
C LEU A 9 0.35 -9.94 -10.29
N LEU A 10 -0.88 -10.39 -10.05
CA LEU A 10 -1.23 -11.81 -10.10
C LEU A 10 -0.94 -12.44 -11.46
N GLN A 11 -1.30 -11.76 -12.56
CA GLN A 11 -0.97 -12.23 -13.92
C GLN A 11 0.53 -12.33 -14.13
N HIS A 12 1.30 -11.35 -13.66
CA HIS A 12 2.75 -11.33 -13.78
C HIS A 12 3.39 -12.50 -13.01
N LEU A 13 2.98 -12.72 -11.76
CA LEU A 13 3.49 -13.80 -10.91
C LEU A 13 3.09 -15.18 -11.41
N LEU A 14 1.89 -15.35 -11.99
CA LEU A 14 1.48 -16.60 -12.64
C LEU A 14 2.32 -16.90 -13.89
N GLY A 15 2.70 -15.88 -14.65
CA GLY A 15 3.59 -16.01 -15.81
C GLY A 15 5.06 -16.24 -15.44
N GLN A 16 5.47 -15.81 -14.25
CA GLN A 16 6.85 -15.86 -13.76
C GLN A 16 6.90 -16.28 -12.27
N PRO A 17 6.55 -17.54 -11.94
CA PRO A 17 6.41 -17.96 -10.53
C PRO A 17 7.68 -17.82 -9.69
N HIS A 18 8.85 -17.80 -10.33
CA HIS A 18 10.12 -17.65 -9.64
C HIS A 18 10.27 -16.29 -8.92
N LEU A 19 9.53 -15.25 -9.35
CA LEU A 19 9.56 -13.92 -8.72
C LEU A 19 8.93 -13.90 -7.32
N ALA A 20 8.08 -14.88 -7.02
CA ALA A 20 7.47 -15.05 -5.71
C ALA A 20 7.98 -16.32 -4.99
N SER A 21 9.05 -16.95 -5.51
CA SER A 21 9.60 -18.16 -4.87
C SER A 21 10.17 -17.80 -3.49
N GLY A 22 9.68 -18.46 -2.45
CA GLY A 22 10.05 -18.14 -1.06
C GLY A 22 9.03 -17.27 -0.33
N TYR A 23 7.99 -16.79 -1.00
CA TYR A 23 6.90 -16.02 -0.39
C TYR A 23 5.58 -16.77 -0.43
N HIS A 24 4.79 -16.62 0.63
CA HIS A 24 3.36 -16.92 0.63
C HIS A 24 2.63 -15.58 0.55
N LEU A 25 2.04 -15.30 -0.59
CA LEU A 25 1.37 -14.02 -0.86
C LEU A 25 -0.14 -14.18 -0.73
N SER A 26 -0.75 -13.32 0.09
CA SER A 26 -2.21 -13.12 0.14
C SER A 26 -2.52 -11.76 -0.47
N VAL A 27 -3.37 -11.73 -1.48
CA VAL A 27 -3.71 -10.51 -2.21
C VAL A 27 -5.17 -10.15 -1.96
N TYR A 28 -5.40 -8.97 -1.41
CA TYR A 28 -6.73 -8.38 -1.15
C TYR A 28 -6.96 -7.26 -2.17
N PRO A 29 -7.63 -7.52 -3.29
CA PRO A 29 -7.74 -6.55 -4.40
C PRO A 29 -8.50 -5.29 -4.03
N THR A 30 -9.46 -5.39 -3.11
CA THR A 30 -10.20 -4.25 -2.58
C THR A 30 -10.63 -4.49 -1.14
N ILE A 31 -10.46 -3.47 -0.30
CA ILE A 31 -10.88 -3.49 1.10
C ILE A 31 -12.18 -2.73 1.28
N ASN A 32 -12.46 -1.76 0.40
CA ASN A 32 -13.70 -0.98 0.39
C ASN A 32 -14.51 -1.26 -0.89
N PRO A 33 -15.25 -2.38 -0.96
CA PRO A 33 -16.02 -2.72 -2.16
C PRO A 33 -17.16 -1.75 -2.45
N THR A 34 -17.78 -1.20 -1.41
CA THR A 34 -18.89 -0.24 -1.57
C THR A 34 -18.39 1.12 -2.06
N GLY A 35 -17.29 1.61 -1.52
CA GLY A 35 -16.63 2.82 -2.00
C GLY A 35 -16.10 2.66 -3.42
N LEU A 36 -15.49 1.51 -3.75
CA LEU A 36 -15.05 1.22 -5.12
C LEU A 36 -16.22 1.27 -6.10
N ALA A 37 -17.33 0.63 -5.78
CA ALA A 37 -18.53 0.62 -6.65
C ALA A 37 -19.15 2.02 -6.82
N ALA A 38 -19.07 2.86 -5.79
CA ALA A 38 -19.59 4.23 -5.81
C ALA A 38 -18.58 5.26 -6.36
N GLY A 39 -17.30 4.90 -6.52
CA GLY A 39 -16.22 5.82 -6.85
C GLY A 39 -15.92 6.82 -5.73
N THR A 40 -16.09 6.42 -4.47
CA THR A 40 -15.89 7.26 -3.29
C THR A 40 -14.77 6.72 -2.41
N ARG A 41 -14.12 7.62 -1.64
CA ARG A 41 -13.12 7.24 -0.63
C ARG A 41 -13.78 6.52 0.57
N GLY A 42 -14.90 7.04 1.05
CA GLY A 42 -15.68 6.43 2.11
C GLY A 42 -16.43 5.18 1.65
N ASP A 43 -16.82 4.34 2.58
CA ASP A 43 -17.75 3.25 2.35
C ASP A 43 -19.18 3.77 2.09
N ARG A 44 -20.17 2.88 2.08
CA ARG A 44 -21.58 3.25 1.86
C ARG A 44 -22.13 4.22 2.92
N ASP A 45 -21.52 4.26 4.10
CA ASP A 45 -21.91 5.13 5.21
C ASP A 45 -21.03 6.38 5.30
N GLY A 46 -20.13 6.57 4.32
CA GLY A 46 -19.22 7.71 4.21
C GLY A 46 -17.98 7.62 5.11
N ILE A 47 -17.71 6.44 5.69
CA ILE A 47 -16.59 6.22 6.60
C ILE A 47 -15.32 5.91 5.81
N ASP A 48 -14.22 6.61 6.09
CA ASP A 48 -12.89 6.26 5.57
C ASP A 48 -12.33 5.07 6.34
N LEU A 49 -12.46 3.87 5.75
CA LEU A 49 -11.99 2.63 6.39
C LEU A 49 -10.49 2.68 6.74
N ASN A 50 -9.68 3.44 5.96
CA ASN A 50 -8.25 3.59 6.24
C ASN A 50 -7.94 4.62 7.35
N ARG A 51 -8.91 4.86 8.25
CA ARG A 51 -8.77 5.59 9.52
C ARG A 51 -9.31 4.79 10.70
N GLU A 52 -9.74 3.55 10.44
CA GLU A 52 -10.50 2.75 11.39
C GLU A 52 -9.71 1.55 11.96
N PHE A 53 -8.57 1.17 11.34
CA PHE A 53 -7.79 0.00 11.76
C PHE A 53 -7.22 0.14 13.17
N TRP A 54 -7.31 -0.95 13.94
CA TRP A 54 -6.79 -1.10 15.31
C TRP A 54 -7.38 -0.10 16.33
N ARG A 55 -8.55 0.42 16.04
CA ARG A 55 -9.24 1.42 16.87
C ARG A 55 -10.58 0.93 17.44
N GLY A 56 -10.89 -0.37 17.31
CA GLY A 56 -12.15 -0.93 17.73
C GLY A 56 -13.31 -0.54 16.82
N SER A 57 -13.08 -0.50 15.53
CA SER A 57 -14.05 -0.16 14.50
C SER A 57 -15.27 -1.08 14.54
N ALA A 58 -16.43 -0.52 14.17
CA ALA A 58 -17.65 -1.27 13.93
C ALA A 58 -17.84 -1.67 12.45
N GLN A 59 -16.92 -1.25 11.55
CA GLN A 59 -17.01 -1.52 10.12
C GLN A 59 -16.68 -2.98 9.83
N PRO A 60 -17.57 -3.73 9.14
CA PRO A 60 -17.38 -5.17 8.90
C PRO A 60 -16.09 -5.48 8.15
N GLU A 61 -15.73 -4.67 7.16
CA GLU A 61 -14.53 -4.82 6.34
C GLU A 61 -13.26 -4.73 7.20
N VAL A 62 -13.22 -3.77 8.12
CA VAL A 62 -12.09 -3.57 9.03
C VAL A 62 -12.01 -4.75 10.02
N ILE A 63 -13.13 -5.12 10.65
CA ILE A 63 -13.19 -6.22 11.60
C ILE A 63 -12.71 -7.53 10.97
N LEU A 64 -13.20 -7.85 9.78
CA LEU A 64 -12.86 -9.09 9.09
C LEU A 64 -11.36 -9.11 8.70
N LEU A 65 -10.82 -8.00 8.20
CA LEU A 65 -9.41 -7.93 7.84
C LEU A 65 -8.51 -7.97 9.06
N GLU A 66 -8.84 -7.28 10.16
CA GLU A 66 -8.08 -7.37 11.41
C GLU A 66 -8.05 -8.80 11.98
N GLN A 67 -9.16 -9.54 11.90
CA GLN A 67 -9.23 -10.95 12.32
C GLN A 67 -8.33 -11.82 11.43
N GLU A 68 -8.36 -11.60 10.11
CA GLU A 68 -7.52 -12.32 9.16
C GLU A 68 -6.03 -12.06 9.40
N LEU A 69 -5.64 -10.80 9.56
CA LEU A 69 -4.25 -10.40 9.82
C LEU A 69 -3.71 -11.03 11.12
N ARG A 70 -4.55 -11.12 12.17
CA ARG A 70 -4.18 -11.79 13.42
C ARG A 70 -4.04 -13.30 13.26
N ARG A 71 -4.89 -13.92 12.45
CA ARG A 71 -4.91 -15.37 12.21
C ARG A 71 -3.69 -15.82 11.40
N GLU A 72 -3.43 -15.15 10.28
CA GLU A 72 -2.39 -15.55 9.33
C GLU A 72 -0.97 -15.11 9.76
N ARG A 73 -0.85 -14.07 10.58
CA ARG A 73 0.43 -13.58 11.13
C ARG A 73 1.47 -13.32 10.03
N PHE A 74 1.12 -12.49 9.06
CA PHE A 74 2.01 -12.11 7.97
C PHE A 74 3.33 -11.50 8.47
N GLN A 75 4.43 -11.71 7.74
CA GLN A 75 5.71 -11.06 8.00
C GLN A 75 5.72 -9.60 7.55
N GLY A 76 4.83 -9.21 6.65
CA GLY A 76 4.72 -7.84 6.19
C GLY A 76 3.42 -7.56 5.45
N ILE A 77 3.12 -6.28 5.32
CA ILE A 77 1.98 -5.76 4.57
C ILE A 77 2.48 -4.70 3.61
N ILE A 78 2.01 -4.77 2.38
CA ILE A 78 2.21 -3.73 1.36
C ILE A 78 0.83 -3.19 1.01
N ALA A 79 0.58 -1.93 1.33
CA ALA A 79 -0.66 -1.23 1.01
C ALA A 79 -0.46 -0.33 -0.23
N LEU A 80 -1.37 -0.45 -1.20
CA LEU A 80 -1.33 0.29 -2.46
C LEU A 80 -2.46 1.32 -2.49
N HIS A 81 -2.09 2.58 -2.59
CA HIS A 81 -3.02 3.71 -2.51
C HIS A 81 -2.90 4.65 -3.70
N ALA A 82 -3.94 5.46 -3.89
CA ALA A 82 -3.94 6.60 -4.79
C ALA A 82 -4.38 7.83 -3.99
N ASP A 83 -3.54 8.85 -3.94
CA ASP A 83 -3.75 10.10 -3.23
C ASP A 83 -4.10 11.22 -4.21
N ASP A 84 -5.18 11.94 -3.94
CA ASP A 84 -5.67 13.04 -4.77
C ASP A 84 -4.96 14.38 -4.48
N THR A 85 -4.12 14.45 -3.45
CA THR A 85 -3.39 15.64 -3.04
C THR A 85 -1.91 15.62 -3.41
N CYS A 86 -1.34 14.46 -3.75
CA CYS A 86 0.06 14.33 -4.11
C CYS A 86 0.34 14.70 -5.57
N GLU A 87 1.56 15.14 -5.85
CA GLU A 87 2.02 15.52 -7.20
C GLU A 87 2.79 14.40 -7.90
N GLY A 88 3.14 13.35 -7.17
CA GLY A 88 3.93 12.23 -7.68
C GLY A 88 3.93 11.06 -6.73
N LEU A 89 4.78 10.09 -7.02
CA LEU A 89 4.96 8.89 -6.20
C LEU A 89 5.57 9.23 -4.85
N TYR A 90 5.02 8.65 -3.81
CA TYR A 90 5.62 8.68 -2.49
C TYR A 90 5.28 7.42 -1.70
N GLY A 91 5.85 7.27 -0.53
CA GLY A 91 5.53 6.15 0.32
C GLY A 91 6.02 6.31 1.75
N TYR A 92 5.66 5.32 2.54
CA TYR A 92 6.01 5.20 3.93
C TYR A 92 6.46 3.78 4.25
N ALA A 93 7.51 3.65 5.06
CA ALA A 93 7.84 2.42 5.75
C ALA A 93 8.35 2.75 7.15
N HIS A 94 8.02 1.91 8.12
CA HIS A 94 8.46 2.14 9.49
C HIS A 94 9.92 1.73 9.68
N GLY A 95 10.78 2.72 9.95
CA GLY A 95 12.19 2.52 10.27
C GLY A 95 13.13 2.74 9.09
N ARG A 96 14.36 3.18 9.43
CA ARG A 96 15.36 3.58 8.43
C ARG A 96 15.75 2.43 7.50
N LEU A 97 15.94 1.24 8.03
CA LEU A 97 16.39 0.08 7.25
C LEU A 97 15.39 -0.25 6.15
N LEU A 98 14.10 -0.35 6.49
CA LEU A 98 13.04 -0.62 5.52
C LEU A 98 12.91 0.49 4.48
N ASN A 99 13.12 1.75 4.86
CA ASN A 99 13.13 2.86 3.91
C ASN A 99 14.25 2.72 2.87
N GLU A 100 15.46 2.37 3.28
CA GLU A 100 16.61 2.27 2.38
C GLU A 100 16.59 0.96 1.56
N GLU A 101 16.25 -0.16 2.17
CA GLU A 101 16.37 -1.47 1.55
C GLU A 101 15.13 -1.88 0.74
N LEU A 102 13.93 -1.45 1.12
CA LEU A 102 12.69 -1.84 0.44
C LEU A 102 11.97 -0.67 -0.22
N LEU A 103 11.65 0.40 0.53
CA LEU A 103 10.81 1.47 0.01
C LEU A 103 11.48 2.27 -1.11
N ARG A 104 12.74 2.69 -0.93
CA ARG A 104 13.44 3.47 -1.96
C ARG A 104 13.69 2.67 -3.26
N PRO A 105 14.08 1.38 -3.23
CA PRO A 105 14.08 0.53 -4.42
C PRO A 105 12.72 0.45 -5.10
N ALA A 106 11.64 0.22 -4.32
CA ALA A 106 10.28 0.18 -4.84
C ALA A 106 9.87 1.49 -5.53
N LEU A 107 10.10 2.64 -4.87
CA LEU A 107 9.81 3.94 -5.45
C LEU A 107 10.65 4.23 -6.71
N ARG A 108 11.90 3.78 -6.79
CA ARG A 108 12.72 3.88 -8.00
C ARG A 108 12.15 3.03 -9.14
N ALA A 109 11.70 1.81 -8.86
CA ALA A 109 11.05 0.97 -9.86
C ALA A 109 9.75 1.59 -10.36
N SER A 110 8.88 2.03 -9.45
CA SER A 110 7.65 2.77 -9.76
C SER A 110 7.91 4.03 -10.59
N GLY A 111 9.06 4.66 -10.37
CA GLY A 111 9.52 5.87 -11.07
C GLY A 111 9.74 5.72 -12.58
N GLN A 112 9.70 4.50 -13.11
CA GLN A 112 9.68 4.25 -14.56
C GLN A 112 8.37 4.69 -15.23
N HIS A 113 7.29 4.77 -14.44
CA HIS A 113 5.93 5.04 -14.94
C HIS A 113 5.43 6.43 -14.56
N LEU A 114 5.75 6.91 -13.36
CA LEU A 114 5.26 8.17 -12.79
C LEU A 114 6.39 8.93 -12.09
N PRO A 115 6.37 10.27 -12.10
CA PRO A 115 7.37 11.06 -11.41
C PRO A 115 7.27 10.89 -9.90
N MET A 116 8.41 11.03 -9.22
CA MET A 116 8.49 11.09 -7.76
C MET A 116 7.96 12.42 -7.24
N ASP A 117 7.22 12.42 -6.15
CA ASP A 117 6.90 13.64 -5.40
C ASP A 117 8.19 14.14 -4.71
N ARG A 118 8.61 15.35 -5.06
CA ARG A 118 9.84 15.96 -4.53
C ARG A 118 9.59 17.08 -3.54
N ARG A 119 8.34 17.29 -3.16
CA ARG A 119 8.00 18.31 -2.18
C ARG A 119 8.61 17.94 -0.82
N PRO A 120 9.10 18.94 -0.04
CA PRO A 120 9.65 18.68 1.28
C PRO A 120 8.56 18.39 2.33
N LEU A 121 7.30 18.60 1.96
CA LEU A 121 6.13 18.33 2.77
C LEU A 121 5.07 17.63 1.89
N ILE A 122 4.68 16.41 2.24
CA ILE A 122 3.65 15.62 1.57
C ILE A 122 2.62 15.23 2.61
N ASP A 123 1.35 15.49 2.35
CA ASP A 123 0.22 15.16 3.23
C ASP A 123 0.40 15.66 4.70
N GLY A 124 1.10 16.80 4.85
CA GLY A 124 1.42 17.39 6.17
C GLY A 124 2.64 16.79 6.88
N PHE A 125 3.29 15.79 6.30
CA PHE A 125 4.48 15.15 6.84
C PHE A 125 5.75 15.60 6.11
N ALA A 126 6.84 15.74 6.86
CA ALA A 126 8.15 15.99 6.25
C ALA A 126 8.54 14.81 5.35
N ALA A 127 9.03 15.12 4.16
CA ALA A 127 9.39 14.16 3.13
C ALA A 127 10.80 14.37 2.62
N ASP A 128 11.47 13.27 2.27
CA ASP A 128 12.74 13.23 1.58
C ASP A 128 12.66 12.32 0.36
N ALA A 129 12.74 12.92 -0.84
CA ALA A 129 12.68 12.22 -2.11
C ALA A 129 11.51 11.19 -2.19
N GLY A 130 10.29 11.62 -1.85
CA GLY A 130 9.10 10.78 -1.87
C GLY A 130 8.94 9.87 -0.65
N VAL A 131 9.84 9.88 0.30
CA VAL A 131 9.71 9.11 1.55
C VAL A 131 9.20 10.01 2.65
N ILE A 132 8.02 9.69 3.22
CA ILE A 132 7.52 10.29 4.45
C ILE A 132 7.88 9.40 5.65
N HIS A 133 8.04 10.00 6.83
CA HIS A 133 8.51 9.28 8.02
C HIS A 133 7.39 8.95 9.02
N PHE A 134 6.19 9.42 8.76
CA PHE A 134 5.00 9.20 9.58
C PHE A 134 3.79 8.97 8.68
N CYS A 135 2.77 8.32 9.22
CA CYS A 135 1.47 8.17 8.59
C CYS A 135 0.35 8.50 9.59
N PHE A 136 -0.87 8.66 9.09
CA PHE A 136 -2.02 8.90 9.94
C PHE A 136 -2.36 7.69 10.82
N PRO A 137 -2.89 7.89 12.03
CA PRO A 137 -3.39 6.79 12.85
C PRO A 137 -4.62 6.14 12.19
N GLY A 138 -4.78 4.82 12.40
CA GLY A 138 -5.90 4.06 11.87
C GLY A 138 -5.77 3.65 10.41
N VAL A 139 -4.59 3.85 9.78
CA VAL A 139 -4.28 3.27 8.48
C VAL A 139 -4.13 1.75 8.60
N LEU A 140 -4.35 1.04 7.50
CA LEU A 140 -4.07 -0.38 7.44
C LEU A 140 -2.59 -0.64 7.75
N ALA A 141 -2.36 -1.42 8.77
CA ALA A 141 -1.06 -1.84 9.24
C ALA A 141 -1.14 -3.24 9.85
N ALA A 142 -0.01 -3.84 10.14
CA ALA A 142 0.07 -5.11 10.81
C ALA A 142 -0.49 -5.03 12.26
N PRO A 143 -0.87 -6.18 12.86
CA PRO A 143 -1.32 -6.20 14.25
C PRO A 143 -0.25 -5.61 15.19
N PRO A 144 -0.61 -4.60 15.99
CA PRO A 144 0.37 -3.85 16.80
C PRO A 144 1.04 -4.70 17.90
N ASP A 145 0.43 -5.82 18.25
CA ASP A 145 0.86 -6.78 19.27
C ASP A 145 1.60 -8.01 18.69
N GLN A 146 1.76 -8.09 17.36
CA GLN A 146 2.47 -9.22 16.73
C GLN A 146 3.98 -9.13 16.97
N GLN A 147 4.57 -10.28 17.36
CA GLN A 147 6.03 -10.42 17.49
C GLN A 147 6.52 -11.66 16.73
N PRO A 148 7.61 -11.59 15.96
CA PRO A 148 8.35 -10.35 15.63
C PRO A 148 7.44 -9.36 14.91
N ALA A 149 7.76 -8.06 15.03
CA ALA A 149 6.99 -7.01 14.37
C ALA A 149 7.07 -7.17 12.85
N PRO A 150 5.94 -7.23 12.14
CA PRO A 150 5.92 -7.24 10.70
C PRO A 150 6.41 -5.91 10.13
N PHE A 151 6.81 -5.92 8.86
CA PHE A 151 7.02 -4.66 8.15
C PHE A 151 5.70 -4.14 7.57
N ASP A 152 5.56 -2.82 7.55
CA ASP A 152 4.47 -2.13 6.87
C ASP A 152 5.05 -1.16 5.84
N ILE A 153 4.61 -1.29 4.58
CA ILE A 153 4.99 -0.41 3.48
C ILE A 153 3.72 0.11 2.83
N ILE A 154 3.65 1.43 2.66
CA ILE A 154 2.59 2.09 1.89
C ILE A 154 3.23 2.69 0.64
N LEU A 155 2.68 2.39 -0.53
CA LEU A 155 3.02 3.00 -1.81
C LEU A 155 1.84 3.84 -2.29
N GLU A 156 2.11 5.11 -2.58
CA GLU A 156 1.10 6.07 -3.03
C GLU A 156 1.39 6.54 -4.45
N THR A 157 0.37 6.55 -5.26
CA THR A 157 0.39 7.11 -6.62
C THR A 157 -0.52 8.34 -6.71
N PRO A 158 -0.21 9.32 -7.57
CA PRO A 158 -1.10 10.47 -7.77
C PRO A 158 -2.40 10.04 -8.45
N ALA A 159 -3.54 10.24 -7.78
CA ALA A 159 -4.86 9.79 -8.25
C ALA A 159 -5.29 10.44 -9.59
N HIS A 160 -4.73 11.60 -9.92
CA HIS A 160 -4.99 12.29 -11.19
C HIS A 160 -4.22 11.70 -12.39
N ALA A 161 -3.24 10.80 -12.15
CA ALA A 161 -2.51 10.13 -13.23
C ALA A 161 -3.39 9.06 -13.91
N PRO A 162 -3.10 8.70 -15.17
CA PRO A 162 -3.79 7.61 -15.84
C PRO A 162 -3.75 6.31 -15.02
N GLU A 163 -4.89 5.67 -14.84
CA GLU A 163 -5.02 4.47 -13.98
C GLU A 163 -4.05 3.34 -14.36
N ALA A 164 -3.82 3.15 -15.68
CA ALA A 164 -2.88 2.16 -16.16
C ALA A 164 -1.43 2.43 -15.72
N LEU A 165 -1.01 3.70 -15.67
CA LEU A 165 0.32 4.09 -15.19
C LEU A 165 0.44 3.94 -13.67
N GLN A 166 -0.63 4.27 -12.93
CA GLN A 166 -0.67 4.03 -11.49
C GLN A 166 -0.53 2.53 -11.19
N ALA A 167 -1.31 1.68 -11.88
CA ALA A 167 -1.25 0.23 -11.71
C ALA A 167 0.13 -0.34 -12.07
N ALA A 168 0.74 0.10 -13.16
CA ALA A 168 2.09 -0.33 -13.55
C ALA A 168 3.14 0.08 -12.51
N ALA A 169 3.08 1.32 -12.01
CA ALA A 169 3.97 1.81 -10.95
C ALA A 169 3.83 0.99 -9.67
N MET A 170 2.61 0.66 -9.25
CA MET A 170 2.34 -0.18 -8.09
C MET A 170 2.90 -1.60 -8.27
N VAL A 171 2.71 -2.21 -9.45
CA VAL A 171 3.22 -3.56 -9.75
C VAL A 171 4.74 -3.60 -9.68
N ASP A 172 5.44 -2.67 -10.36
CA ASP A 172 6.89 -2.65 -10.37
C ASP A 172 7.47 -2.35 -8.98
N GLY A 173 6.79 -1.50 -8.20
CA GLY A 173 7.13 -1.25 -6.80
C GLY A 173 7.05 -2.51 -5.94
N VAL A 174 5.95 -3.28 -6.06
CA VAL A 174 5.81 -4.55 -5.32
C VAL A 174 6.85 -5.58 -5.78
N LEU A 175 7.07 -5.73 -7.09
CA LEU A 175 8.07 -6.67 -7.60
C LEU A 175 9.48 -6.33 -7.13
N ALA A 176 9.81 -5.05 -7.03
CA ALA A 176 11.10 -4.62 -6.44
C ALA A 176 11.24 -5.04 -4.98
N ILE A 177 10.16 -4.93 -4.16
CA ILE A 177 10.16 -5.40 -2.77
C ILE A 177 10.35 -6.92 -2.70
N LEU A 178 9.71 -7.68 -3.58
CA LEU A 178 9.80 -9.15 -3.59
C LEU A 178 11.16 -9.66 -4.09
N SER A 179 11.98 -8.81 -4.70
CA SER A 179 13.30 -9.18 -5.23
C SER A 179 14.44 -9.03 -4.23
N GLU A 180 14.20 -8.40 -3.08
CA GLU A 180 15.18 -8.20 -2.00
C GLU A 180 15.13 -9.35 -0.98
#